data_6433748bd390ccd20de1ba85c82eeb9d
#
_entry.id   6433748bd390ccd20de1ba85c82eeb9d
#
_cell.length_a   1.000
_cell.length_b   1.000
_cell.length_c   1.000
_cell.angle_alpha   90.00
_cell.angle_beta   90.00
_cell.angle_gamma   90.00
#
_symmetry.space_group_name_H-M   'P 1'
#
loop_
_entity.id
_entity.type
_entity.pdbx_description
1 polymer ?
#
loop_
_entity_poly.entity_id
_entity_poly.type
_entity_poly.pdbx_seq_one_letter_code
_entity_poly.pdbx_strand_id
1 'polypeptide(L)'
;PQLIQGPISRYGDLSKTLYEAHAFDSAEFFKGIQRIIWGFFKKMVIADCVATGVLTIVGDLSTYNGAYVLVVIFLYTLDLYADFTGGIDITIGIAQSLGIKVAENFDHPYFSKSLKEYWRRWHITMCEWFRIYVFYSISSGKTIKKVTKFTRNHFGEYIGKRLPVYATSF
;
A
#
# COMPACT_ATOMS: atom_id res chain seq x y z
N PRO A 1 -3.88 -11.16 12.22
CA PRO A 1 -2.80 -10.44 11.56
C PRO A 1 -2.63 -10.97 10.15
N GLN A 2 -2.88 -10.11 9.16
CA GLN A 2 -2.63 -10.44 7.79
C GLN A 2 -1.13 -10.53 7.56
N LEU A 3 -0.78 -11.44 6.67
CA LEU A 3 0.58 -11.76 6.32
C LEU A 3 1.28 -10.56 5.65
N ILE A 4 2.56 -10.67 5.53
CA ILE A 4 3.58 -9.67 5.19
C ILE A 4 3.18 -8.67 4.09
N GLN A 5 2.42 -9.10 3.08
CA GLN A 5 2.11 -8.27 1.91
C GLN A 5 0.74 -7.55 2.00
N GLY A 6 -0.16 -8.00 2.88
CA GLY A 6 -1.51 -7.44 3.01
C GLY A 6 -2.53 -8.13 2.09
N PRO A 7 -3.72 -7.56 1.92
CA PRO A 7 -4.21 -6.31 2.52
C PRO A 7 -4.45 -6.42 4.03
N ILE A 8 -4.15 -5.36 4.77
CA ILE A 8 -4.32 -5.32 6.23
C ILE A 8 -5.77 -4.95 6.54
N SER A 9 -6.64 -5.94 6.68
CA SER A 9 -8.05 -5.71 6.98
C SER A 9 -8.28 -5.51 8.48
N ARG A 10 -9.24 -4.67 8.83
CA ARG A 10 -9.64 -4.51 10.23
C ARG A 10 -10.46 -5.72 10.68
N TYR A 11 -10.31 -6.11 11.93
CA TYR A 11 -11.09 -7.22 12.51
C TYR A 11 -12.59 -7.01 12.33
N GLY A 12 -13.10 -5.80 12.59
CA GLY A 12 -14.52 -5.49 12.46
C GLY A 12 -15.10 -5.61 11.05
N ASP A 13 -14.26 -5.44 10.02
CA ASP A 13 -14.68 -5.58 8.62
C ASP A 13 -14.54 -7.03 8.15
N LEU A 14 -13.41 -7.65 8.50
CA LEU A 14 -13.11 -9.03 8.12
C LEU A 14 -14.04 -10.03 8.82
N SER A 15 -14.33 -9.82 10.10
CA SER A 15 -15.16 -10.74 10.91
C SER A 15 -16.55 -10.95 10.34
N LYS A 16 -17.13 -9.95 9.70
CA LYS A 16 -18.46 -10.02 9.07
C LYS A 16 -18.55 -11.10 8.01
N THR A 17 -17.51 -11.22 7.19
CA THR A 17 -17.49 -12.20 6.10
C THR A 17 -16.74 -13.49 6.46
N LEU A 18 -15.89 -13.46 7.49
CA LEU A 18 -15.14 -14.64 7.91
C LEU A 18 -15.98 -15.61 8.77
N TYR A 19 -16.88 -15.08 9.60
CA TYR A 19 -17.69 -15.89 10.54
C TYR A 19 -19.14 -16.08 10.11
N GLU A 20 -19.62 -15.32 9.13
CA GLU A 20 -20.95 -15.53 8.57
C GLU A 20 -20.96 -16.76 7.66
N ALA A 21 -21.93 -17.65 7.89
CA ALA A 21 -22.17 -18.75 6.97
C ALA A 21 -22.76 -18.21 5.67
N HIS A 22 -22.08 -18.41 4.55
CA HIS A 22 -22.57 -18.03 3.24
C HIS A 22 -22.58 -19.22 2.29
N ALA A 23 -23.58 -19.25 1.41
CA ALA A 23 -23.66 -20.25 0.36
C ALA A 23 -22.54 -20.04 -0.67
N PHE A 24 -22.12 -21.12 -1.31
CA PHE A 24 -21.17 -21.03 -2.40
C PHE A 24 -21.75 -20.23 -3.57
N ASP A 25 -21.06 -19.15 -3.96
CA ASP A 25 -21.39 -18.34 -5.12
C ASP A 25 -20.37 -18.60 -6.24
N SER A 26 -20.83 -19.29 -7.28
CA SER A 26 -20.00 -19.64 -8.42
C SER A 26 -19.50 -18.41 -9.18
N ALA A 27 -20.27 -17.32 -9.25
CA ALA A 27 -19.87 -16.10 -9.94
C ALA A 27 -18.71 -15.41 -9.20
N GLU A 28 -18.78 -15.28 -7.87
CA GLU A 28 -17.69 -14.73 -7.08
C GLU A 28 -16.47 -15.65 -7.06
N PHE A 29 -16.66 -16.96 -7.06
CA PHE A 29 -15.57 -17.92 -7.18
C PHE A 29 -14.79 -17.73 -8.50
N PHE A 30 -15.47 -17.68 -9.64
CA PHE A 30 -14.79 -17.48 -10.93
C PHE A 30 -14.14 -16.11 -11.07
N LYS A 31 -14.74 -15.05 -10.52
CA LYS A 31 -14.09 -13.73 -10.45
C LYS A 31 -12.80 -13.77 -9.60
N GLY A 32 -12.82 -14.48 -8.48
CA GLY A 32 -11.64 -14.68 -7.65
C GLY A 32 -10.54 -15.40 -8.40
N ILE A 33 -10.86 -16.48 -9.11
CA ILE A 33 -9.89 -17.21 -9.96
C ILE A 33 -9.34 -16.32 -11.08
N GLN A 34 -10.19 -15.55 -11.75
CA GLN A 34 -9.73 -14.60 -12.77
C GLN A 34 -8.76 -13.57 -12.19
N ARG A 35 -9.04 -13.08 -10.99
CA ARG A 35 -8.16 -12.14 -10.28
C ARG A 35 -6.82 -12.78 -9.90
N ILE A 36 -6.81 -14.02 -9.45
CA ILE A 36 -5.58 -14.79 -9.17
C ILE A 36 -4.72 -14.90 -10.42
N ILE A 37 -5.32 -15.32 -11.55
CA ILE A 37 -4.60 -15.44 -12.83
C ILE A 37 -4.03 -14.09 -13.27
N TRP A 38 -4.79 -13.01 -13.12
CA TRP A 38 -4.32 -11.67 -13.41
C TRP A 38 -3.16 -11.24 -12.49
N GLY A 39 -3.20 -11.61 -11.22
CA GLY A 39 -2.10 -11.38 -10.28
C GLY A 39 -0.83 -12.12 -10.68
N PHE A 40 -0.94 -13.40 -11.04
CA PHE A 40 0.19 -14.17 -11.57
C PHE A 40 0.73 -13.60 -12.88
N PHE A 41 -0.13 -13.16 -13.78
CA PHE A 41 0.30 -12.49 -15.01
C PHE A 41 1.15 -11.25 -14.72
N LYS A 42 0.69 -10.38 -13.82
CA LYS A 42 1.46 -9.20 -13.41
C LYS A 42 2.81 -9.57 -12.80
N LYS A 43 2.84 -10.57 -11.92
CA LYS A 43 4.06 -11.01 -11.24
C LYS A 43 5.04 -11.67 -12.20
N MET A 44 4.63 -12.72 -12.90
CA MET A 44 5.53 -13.57 -13.66
C MET A 44 5.84 -13.01 -15.06
N VAL A 45 4.87 -12.36 -15.71
CA VAL A 45 5.07 -11.87 -17.07
C VAL A 45 5.56 -10.44 -17.09
N ILE A 46 5.00 -9.55 -16.26
CA ILE A 46 5.41 -8.14 -16.27
C ILE A 46 6.61 -7.93 -15.36
N ALA A 47 6.48 -8.20 -14.05
CA ALA A 47 7.51 -7.88 -13.08
C ALA A 47 8.81 -8.66 -13.34
N ASP A 48 8.78 -9.97 -13.42
CA ASP A 48 9.99 -10.79 -13.58
C ASP A 48 10.73 -10.49 -14.90
N CYS A 49 9.99 -10.22 -16.00
CA CYS A 49 10.62 -9.82 -17.26
C CYS A 49 11.26 -8.43 -17.16
N VAL A 50 10.58 -7.47 -16.54
CA VAL A 50 11.09 -6.10 -16.35
C VAL A 50 12.29 -6.10 -15.40
N ALA A 51 12.23 -6.84 -14.30
CA ALA A 51 13.31 -6.98 -13.33
C ALA A 51 14.60 -7.48 -14.00
N THR A 52 14.49 -8.44 -14.91
CA THR A 52 15.65 -8.93 -15.69
C THR A 52 16.30 -7.80 -16.51
N GLY A 53 15.49 -6.97 -17.17
CA GLY A 53 15.96 -5.79 -17.91
C GLY A 53 16.65 -4.77 -17.01
N VAL A 54 16.06 -4.48 -15.85
CA VAL A 54 16.64 -3.57 -14.84
C VAL A 54 17.99 -4.10 -14.37
N LEU A 55 18.10 -5.38 -14.02
CA LEU A 55 19.33 -6.01 -13.55
C LEU A 55 20.43 -5.99 -14.61
N THR A 56 20.07 -6.20 -15.87
CA THR A 56 21.02 -6.13 -16.99
C THR A 56 21.65 -4.75 -17.14
N ILE A 57 20.84 -3.69 -17.07
CA ILE A 57 21.32 -2.32 -17.22
C ILE A 57 22.12 -1.89 -15.98
N VAL A 58 21.66 -2.18 -14.78
CA VAL A 58 22.35 -1.84 -13.52
C VAL A 58 23.65 -2.63 -13.36
N GLY A 59 23.72 -3.84 -13.90
CA GLY A 59 24.90 -4.71 -13.84
C GLY A 59 26.10 -4.20 -14.67
N ASP A 60 25.87 -3.37 -15.69
CA ASP A 60 26.94 -2.78 -16.51
C ASP A 60 26.74 -1.28 -16.75
N LEU A 61 26.99 -0.50 -15.72
CA LEU A 61 26.89 0.97 -15.77
C LEU A 61 27.97 1.63 -16.66
N SER A 62 29.00 0.89 -17.07
CA SER A 62 30.01 1.39 -17.99
C SER A 62 29.46 1.51 -19.41
N THR A 63 28.66 0.55 -19.82
CA THR A 63 27.98 0.53 -21.13
C THR A 63 26.68 1.30 -21.10
N TYR A 64 25.87 1.15 -20.02
CA TYR A 64 24.55 1.74 -19.88
C TYR A 64 24.60 2.99 -18.97
N ASN A 65 24.94 4.13 -19.52
CA ASN A 65 25.03 5.41 -18.80
C ASN A 65 24.06 6.46 -19.37
N GLY A 66 24.04 7.66 -18.78
CA GLY A 66 23.26 8.80 -19.26
C GLY A 66 21.75 8.50 -19.33
N ALA A 67 21.16 8.46 -20.52
CA ALA A 67 19.72 8.27 -20.73
C ALA A 67 19.21 6.89 -20.24
N TYR A 68 20.06 5.88 -20.18
CA TYR A 68 19.66 4.56 -19.65
C TYR A 68 19.25 4.61 -18.19
N VAL A 69 19.75 5.57 -17.41
CA VAL A 69 19.31 5.78 -16.01
C VAL A 69 17.81 6.11 -15.94
N LEU A 70 17.31 6.93 -16.86
CA LEU A 70 15.86 7.25 -16.91
C LEU A 70 15.04 6.03 -17.30
N VAL A 71 15.54 5.20 -18.22
CA VAL A 71 14.92 3.94 -18.60
C VAL A 71 14.83 2.99 -17.40
N VAL A 72 15.91 2.85 -16.63
CA VAL A 72 15.93 2.00 -15.43
C VAL A 72 14.92 2.50 -14.38
N ILE A 73 14.87 3.80 -14.11
CA ILE A 73 13.92 4.37 -13.16
C ILE A 73 12.47 4.05 -13.59
N PHE A 74 12.16 4.20 -14.87
CA PHE A 74 10.84 3.88 -15.40
C PHE A 74 10.53 2.38 -15.29
N LEU A 75 11.43 1.51 -15.72
CA LEU A 75 11.29 0.07 -15.66
C LEU A 75 11.16 -0.43 -14.21
N TYR A 76 12.01 0.06 -13.31
CA TYR A 76 11.92 -0.29 -11.88
C TYR A 76 10.60 0.14 -11.25
N THR A 77 10.07 1.29 -11.67
CA THR A 77 8.76 1.76 -11.20
C THR A 77 7.63 0.83 -11.67
N LEU A 78 7.70 0.32 -12.90
CA LEU A 78 6.75 -0.66 -13.43
C LEU A 78 6.88 -2.01 -12.72
N ASP A 79 8.11 -2.47 -12.53
CA ASP A 79 8.41 -3.71 -11.82
C ASP A 79 7.84 -3.68 -10.40
N LEU A 80 8.19 -2.69 -9.61
CA LEU A 80 7.70 -2.52 -8.25
C LEU A 80 6.16 -2.52 -8.17
N TYR A 81 5.50 -1.84 -9.09
CA TYR A 81 4.05 -1.81 -9.14
C TYR A 81 3.43 -3.14 -9.55
N ALA A 82 3.95 -3.77 -10.58
CA ALA A 82 3.42 -5.03 -11.09
C ALA A 82 3.64 -6.17 -10.09
N ASP A 83 4.83 -6.24 -9.47
CA ASP A 83 5.17 -7.22 -8.47
C ASP A 83 4.26 -7.10 -7.24
N PHE A 84 4.18 -5.92 -6.66
CA PHE A 84 3.41 -5.71 -5.46
C PHE A 84 1.90 -5.85 -5.69
N THR A 85 1.35 -5.22 -6.73
CA THR A 85 -0.09 -5.36 -7.04
C THR A 85 -0.44 -6.78 -7.48
N GLY A 86 0.48 -7.50 -8.12
CA GLY A 86 0.30 -8.91 -8.49
C GLY A 86 0.08 -9.79 -7.27
N GLY A 87 0.95 -9.70 -6.27
CA GLY A 87 0.80 -10.43 -5.01
C GLY A 87 -0.47 -10.07 -4.24
N ILE A 88 -0.84 -8.79 -4.23
CA ILE A 88 -2.10 -8.35 -3.61
C ILE A 88 -3.32 -8.91 -4.34
N ASP A 89 -3.33 -8.91 -5.68
CA ASP A 89 -4.46 -9.47 -6.44
C ASP A 89 -4.61 -10.97 -6.24
N ILE A 90 -3.50 -11.72 -6.13
CA ILE A 90 -3.56 -13.14 -5.79
C ILE A 90 -4.22 -13.32 -4.42
N THR A 91 -3.79 -12.55 -3.42
CA THR A 91 -4.33 -12.65 -2.06
C THR A 91 -5.82 -12.30 -1.99
N ILE A 92 -6.22 -11.21 -2.64
CA ILE A 92 -7.63 -10.78 -2.69
C ILE A 92 -8.46 -11.80 -3.49
N GLY A 93 -7.92 -12.31 -4.60
CA GLY A 93 -8.59 -13.31 -5.42
C GLY A 93 -8.86 -14.62 -4.67
N ILE A 94 -7.90 -15.08 -3.86
CA ILE A 94 -8.10 -16.25 -2.99
C ILE A 94 -9.20 -15.97 -1.97
N ALA A 95 -9.17 -14.82 -1.27
CA ALA A 95 -10.19 -14.44 -0.32
C ALA A 95 -11.59 -14.37 -0.98
N GLN A 96 -11.67 -13.75 -2.16
CA GLN A 96 -12.91 -13.63 -2.94
C GLN A 96 -13.45 -15.01 -3.37
N SER A 97 -12.57 -15.93 -3.77
CA SER A 97 -12.97 -17.30 -4.12
C SER A 97 -13.57 -18.07 -2.94
N LEU A 98 -13.18 -17.69 -1.72
CA LEU A 98 -13.71 -18.24 -0.48
C LEU A 98 -14.90 -17.44 0.08
N GLY A 99 -15.42 -16.45 -0.64
CA GLY A 99 -16.52 -15.59 -0.20
C GLY A 99 -16.10 -14.55 0.86
N ILE A 100 -14.81 -14.39 1.13
CA ILE A 100 -14.29 -13.46 2.13
C ILE A 100 -13.97 -12.12 1.46
N LYS A 101 -14.54 -11.03 1.98
CA LYS A 101 -14.28 -9.67 1.50
C LYS A 101 -13.09 -9.08 2.23
N VAL A 102 -12.07 -8.70 1.47
CA VAL A 102 -10.90 -7.97 1.95
C VAL A 102 -10.79 -6.62 1.25
N ALA A 103 -10.12 -5.66 1.88
CA ALA A 103 -10.00 -4.31 1.36
C ALA A 103 -9.06 -4.25 0.14
N GLU A 104 -9.38 -3.36 -0.81
CA GLU A 104 -8.46 -3.01 -1.90
C GLU A 104 -7.26 -2.25 -1.37
N ASN A 105 -6.09 -2.49 -1.99
CA ASN A 105 -4.83 -1.92 -1.52
C ASN A 105 -4.23 -0.88 -2.47
N PHE A 106 -4.71 -0.84 -3.72
CA PHE A 106 -4.25 0.08 -4.75
C PHE A 106 -5.42 0.65 -5.54
N ASP A 107 -5.38 1.94 -5.83
CA ASP A 107 -6.33 2.65 -6.69
C ASP A 107 -5.59 3.57 -7.65
N HIS A 108 -5.02 3.00 -8.72
CA HIS A 108 -4.34 3.73 -9.81
C HIS A 108 -3.39 4.84 -9.31
N PRO A 109 -2.40 4.54 -8.46
CA PRO A 109 -1.60 5.56 -7.77
C PRO A 109 -0.80 6.47 -8.70
N TYR A 110 -0.37 5.99 -9.85
CA TYR A 110 0.40 6.79 -10.82
C TYR A 110 -0.40 7.86 -11.56
N PHE A 111 -1.73 7.83 -11.48
CA PHE A 111 -2.61 8.89 -11.99
C PHE A 111 -2.90 9.99 -10.96
N SER A 112 -2.18 10.01 -9.85
CA SER A 112 -2.33 11.01 -8.79
C SER A 112 -1.78 12.35 -9.22
N LYS A 113 -2.50 13.42 -8.85
CA LYS A 113 -2.10 14.82 -9.13
C LYS A 113 -1.20 15.42 -8.06
N SER A 114 -0.99 14.72 -6.95
CA SER A 114 -0.14 15.16 -5.84
C SER A 114 0.43 13.97 -5.08
N LEU A 115 1.55 14.18 -4.39
CA LEU A 115 2.17 13.17 -3.52
C LEU A 115 1.23 12.70 -2.40
N LYS A 116 0.42 13.62 -1.86
CA LYS A 116 -0.61 13.29 -0.86
C LYS A 116 -1.69 12.36 -1.43
N GLU A 117 -2.11 12.57 -2.66
CA GLU A 117 -3.08 11.71 -3.34
C GLU A 117 -2.45 10.36 -3.68
N TYR A 118 -1.19 10.35 -4.12
CA TYR A 118 -0.43 9.13 -4.37
C TYR A 118 -0.47 8.18 -3.16
N TRP A 119 -0.11 8.65 -1.96
CA TRP A 119 -0.13 7.85 -0.74
C TRP A 119 -1.54 7.44 -0.27
N ARG A 120 -2.59 8.08 -0.75
CA ARG A 120 -3.97 7.63 -0.52
C ARG A 120 -4.40 6.49 -1.43
N ARG A 121 -3.68 6.29 -2.54
CA ARG A 121 -3.96 5.30 -3.57
C ARG A 121 -2.96 4.15 -3.58
N TRP A 122 -1.80 4.35 -2.96
CA TRP A 122 -0.72 3.36 -2.82
C TRP A 122 -0.78 2.71 -1.45
N HIS A 123 -0.85 1.36 -1.42
CA HIS A 123 -0.85 0.55 -0.19
C HIS A 123 -1.80 1.09 0.88
N ILE A 124 -3.07 1.26 0.51
CA ILE A 124 -4.13 1.96 1.25
C ILE A 124 -4.25 1.43 2.68
N THR A 125 -4.30 0.11 2.82
CA THR A 125 -4.53 -0.54 4.13
C THR A 125 -3.36 -0.34 5.09
N MET A 126 -2.13 -0.30 4.60
CA MET A 126 -0.95 0.00 5.41
C MET A 126 -0.95 1.46 5.86
N CYS A 127 -1.21 2.39 4.97
CA CYS A 127 -1.31 3.82 5.31
C CYS A 127 -2.39 4.06 6.36
N GLU A 128 -3.52 3.36 6.26
CA GLU A 128 -4.60 3.43 7.24
C GLU A 128 -4.20 2.83 8.59
N TRP A 129 -3.50 1.69 8.57
CA TRP A 129 -2.97 1.06 9.77
C TRP A 129 -1.99 1.99 10.51
N PHE A 130 -1.01 2.59 9.80
CA PHE A 130 -0.10 3.56 10.38
C PHE A 130 -0.82 4.75 10.98
N ARG A 131 -1.81 5.29 10.27
CA ARG A 131 -2.62 6.41 10.77
C ARG A 131 -3.31 6.08 12.08
N ILE A 132 -3.90 4.89 12.20
CA ILE A 132 -4.70 4.51 13.37
C ILE A 132 -3.82 4.08 14.53
N TYR A 133 -2.89 3.16 14.29
CA TYR A 133 -2.14 2.52 15.36
C TYR A 133 -0.88 3.28 15.76
N VAL A 134 -0.29 4.02 14.85
CA VAL A 134 0.93 4.79 15.12
C VAL A 134 0.59 6.26 15.35
N PHE A 135 0.09 6.94 14.31
CA PHE A 135 -0.14 8.38 14.38
C PHE A 135 -1.12 8.77 15.49
N TYR A 136 -2.31 8.18 15.53
CA TYR A 136 -3.30 8.54 16.57
C TYR A 136 -2.87 8.09 17.95
N SER A 137 -2.20 6.96 18.11
CA SER A 137 -1.69 6.51 19.40
C SER A 137 -0.66 7.49 19.97
N ILE A 138 0.25 7.98 19.13
CA ILE A 138 1.26 8.96 19.54
C ILE A 138 0.62 10.33 19.75
N SER A 139 -0.16 10.82 18.80
CA SER A 139 -0.75 12.17 18.84
C SER A 139 -1.75 12.36 19.98
N SER A 140 -2.43 11.29 20.39
CA SER A 140 -3.34 11.31 21.54
C SER A 140 -2.65 11.16 22.89
N GLY A 141 -1.36 10.84 22.89
CA GLY A 141 -0.55 10.62 24.10
C GLY A 141 -0.47 11.85 25.02
N LYS A 142 -0.39 11.61 26.33
CA LYS A 142 -0.28 12.67 27.34
C LYS A 142 0.92 13.57 27.10
N THR A 143 2.04 13.01 26.62
CA THR A 143 3.27 13.75 26.31
C THR A 143 3.07 14.75 25.19
N ILE A 144 2.48 14.32 24.07
CA ILE A 144 2.22 15.21 22.92
C ILE A 144 1.21 16.30 23.30
N LYS A 145 0.19 15.98 24.09
CA LYS A 145 -0.76 17.00 24.60
C LYS A 145 -0.05 18.05 25.46
N LYS A 146 0.92 17.66 26.31
CA LYS A 146 1.73 18.60 27.10
C LYS A 146 2.61 19.47 26.20
N VAL A 147 3.29 18.86 25.23
CA VAL A 147 4.13 19.57 24.23
C VAL A 147 3.27 20.54 23.43
N THR A 148 2.12 20.13 22.94
CA THR A 148 1.18 20.99 22.21
C THR A 148 0.77 22.20 23.03
N LYS A 149 0.42 21.99 24.30
CA LYS A 149 0.03 23.08 25.22
C LYS A 149 1.18 24.03 25.46
N PHE A 150 2.38 23.50 25.71
CA PHE A 150 3.59 24.30 25.91
C PHE A 150 3.93 25.15 24.68
N THR A 151 3.95 24.52 23.51
CA THR A 151 4.28 25.18 22.23
C THR A 151 3.25 26.25 21.87
N ARG A 152 1.96 25.98 22.10
CA ARG A 152 0.89 26.96 21.87
C ARG A 152 1.04 28.19 22.73
N ASN A 153 1.44 28.00 23.97
CA ASN A 153 1.60 29.12 24.93
C ASN A 153 2.84 29.99 24.61
N HIS A 154 3.92 29.41 24.04
CA HIS A 154 5.17 30.13 23.80
C HIS A 154 5.36 30.62 22.36
N PHE A 155 4.82 29.87 21.37
CA PHE A 155 5.05 30.11 19.93
C PHE A 155 3.77 30.41 19.15
N GLY A 156 2.64 30.56 19.84
CA GLY A 156 1.35 30.86 19.24
C GLY A 156 0.59 29.65 18.72
N GLU A 157 -0.68 29.89 18.41
CA GLU A 157 -1.63 28.82 18.04
C GLU A 157 -1.27 28.08 16.75
N TYR A 158 -0.70 28.79 15.77
CA TYR A 158 -0.33 28.25 14.48
C TYR A 158 0.77 27.17 14.59
N ILE A 159 1.84 27.47 15.34
CA ILE A 159 2.95 26.54 15.56
C ILE A 159 2.52 25.43 16.51
N GLY A 160 1.79 25.75 17.57
CA GLY A 160 1.31 24.77 18.54
C GLY A 160 0.41 23.68 17.95
N LYS A 161 -0.37 23.97 16.90
CA LYS A 161 -1.18 22.98 16.21
C LYS A 161 -0.39 22.12 15.23
N ARG A 162 0.67 22.63 14.62
CA ARG A 162 1.44 21.93 13.57
C ARG A 162 2.61 21.11 14.09
N LEU A 163 3.28 21.58 15.12
CA LEU A 163 4.47 20.90 15.66
C LEU A 163 4.19 19.44 16.08
N PRO A 164 3.09 19.13 16.80
CA PRO A 164 2.76 17.74 17.13
C PRO A 164 2.50 16.88 15.91
N VAL A 165 1.88 17.44 14.86
CA VAL A 165 1.64 16.74 13.61
C VAL A 165 2.96 16.40 12.93
N TYR A 166 3.89 17.35 12.85
CA TYR A 166 5.22 17.08 12.29
C TYR A 166 6.01 16.08 13.12
N ALA A 167 5.97 16.18 14.46
CA ALA A 167 6.65 15.24 15.34
C ALA A 167 6.11 13.81 15.31
N THR A 168 4.89 13.61 14.78
CA THR A 168 4.27 12.29 14.64
C THR A 168 4.23 11.79 13.19
N SER A 169 4.70 12.61 12.23
CA SER A 169 4.76 12.27 10.80
C SER A 169 6.10 11.65 10.38
N PHE A 170 7.06 11.59 11.29
CA PHE A 170 8.32 10.89 11.19
C PHE A 170 8.29 9.65 12.06
#